data_5f452ec83db9e24ab5a85fe33297df7c
#
_entry.id   5f452ec83db9e24ab5a85fe33297df7c
#
_cell.length_a   1.000
_cell.length_b   1.000
_cell.length_c   1.000
_cell.angle_alpha   90.00
_cell.angle_beta   90.00
_cell.angle_gamma   90.00
#
_symmetry.space_group_name_H-M   'P 1'
#
loop_
_entity.id
_entity.type
_entity.pdbx_description
1 polymer ?
#
loop_
_entity_poly.entity_id
_entity_poly.type
_entity_poly.pdbx_seq_one_letter_code
_entity_poly.pdbx_strand_id
1 'polypeptide(L)'
;HEDNIYYPASNHRTGFQAQWNAGMRAFMLDTHYLTTADQSASNVRFCHGDSDRGFSPCTYGAVDPWNWLSQLESEMNSEDRDIVTLLIENYVEPDHLKDIFDDVGLSEMMYVHEMNSEWPTLIEMINMEKRLVVFWEQSSDSSHPYFHDFLTHSWTTNYADDDTSSMDCEKLR
;
A
#
# COMPACT_ATOMS: atom_id res chain seq x y z
N HIS A 1 0.99 7.74 14.99
CA HIS A 1 1.81 7.10 16.03
C HIS A 1 1.73 5.61 15.84
N GLU A 2 2.85 5.04 15.44
CA GLU A 2 3.01 3.65 15.04
C GLU A 2 2.63 2.65 16.11
N ASP A 3 2.75 3.04 17.36
CA ASP A 3 2.49 2.19 18.52
C ASP A 3 1.17 2.51 19.18
N ASN A 4 0.23 3.12 18.46
CA ASN A 4 -1.03 3.51 19.07
C ASN A 4 -1.99 2.32 19.13
N ILE A 5 -1.67 1.38 20.02
CA ILE A 5 -2.48 0.21 20.36
C ILE A 5 -3.88 0.54 20.92
N TYR A 6 -4.20 1.82 21.04
CA TYR A 6 -5.46 2.31 21.61
C TYR A 6 -6.49 2.75 20.56
N TYR A 7 -6.21 2.59 19.27
CA TYR A 7 -7.22 2.86 18.25
C TYR A 7 -8.33 1.80 18.31
N PRO A 8 -9.58 2.18 18.46
CA PRO A 8 -10.70 1.24 18.55
C PRO A 8 -10.86 0.36 17.30
N ALA A 9 -10.34 0.81 16.16
CA ALA A 9 -10.41 0.12 14.87
C ALA A 9 -9.03 -0.28 14.34
N SER A 10 -8.05 -0.47 15.22
CA SER A 10 -6.72 -0.89 14.79
C SER A 10 -6.73 -2.33 14.28
N ASN A 11 -6.29 -2.55 13.04
CA ASN A 11 -6.12 -3.88 12.45
C ASN A 11 -4.90 -4.61 13.02
N HIS A 12 -3.90 -3.87 13.51
CA HIS A 12 -2.68 -4.40 14.09
C HIS A 12 -2.42 -3.81 15.48
N ARG A 13 -1.90 -4.65 16.38
CA ARG A 13 -1.54 -4.25 17.74
C ARG A 13 -0.12 -3.73 17.85
N THR A 14 0.66 -3.87 16.80
CA THR A 14 2.08 -3.51 16.74
C THR A 14 2.33 -2.59 15.55
N GLY A 15 3.26 -1.66 15.70
CA GLY A 15 3.67 -0.76 14.63
C GLY A 15 4.53 -1.44 13.57
N PHE A 16 4.93 -0.65 12.56
CA PHE A 16 5.73 -1.08 11.42
C PHE A 16 6.99 -1.87 11.83
N GLN A 17 7.79 -1.33 12.75
CA GLN A 17 9.05 -1.93 13.16
C GLN A 17 8.89 -3.35 13.73
N ALA A 18 7.84 -3.59 14.50
CA ALA A 18 7.60 -4.92 15.05
C ALA A 18 7.17 -5.91 13.98
N GLN A 19 6.40 -5.48 12.99
CA GLN A 19 6.01 -6.28 11.84
C GLN A 19 7.22 -6.59 10.96
N TRP A 20 8.07 -5.60 10.69
CA TRP A 20 9.32 -5.77 9.94
C TRP A 20 10.23 -6.79 10.61
N ASN A 21 10.45 -6.65 11.91
CA ASN A 21 11.29 -7.58 12.70
C ASN A 21 10.70 -9.01 12.77
N ALA A 22 9.39 -9.14 12.61
CA ALA A 22 8.72 -10.44 12.48
C ALA A 22 8.86 -11.05 11.07
N GLY A 23 9.51 -10.36 10.12
CA GLY A 23 9.73 -10.83 8.76
C GLY A 23 8.65 -10.45 7.77
N MET A 24 7.72 -9.56 8.11
CA MET A 24 6.71 -9.09 7.15
C MET A 24 7.38 -8.20 6.08
N ARG A 25 7.05 -8.48 4.82
CA ARG A 25 7.56 -7.75 3.64
C ARG A 25 6.42 -7.44 2.65
N ALA A 26 5.18 -7.64 3.06
CA ALA A 26 4.00 -7.23 2.32
C ALA A 26 3.06 -6.46 3.25
N PHE A 27 2.64 -5.28 2.81
CA PHE A 27 1.78 -4.40 3.61
C PHE A 27 0.63 -3.88 2.74
N MET A 28 -0.56 -3.83 3.33
CA MET A 28 -1.71 -3.17 2.75
C MET A 28 -1.91 -1.83 3.44
N LEU A 29 -2.12 -0.79 2.66
CA LEU A 29 -2.20 0.61 3.12
C LEU A 29 -3.40 1.28 2.47
N ASP A 30 -4.31 1.78 3.27
CA ASP A 30 -5.44 2.58 2.80
C ASP A 30 -5.03 4.05 2.77
N THR A 31 -5.19 4.71 1.63
CA THR A 31 -4.79 6.11 1.43
C THR A 31 -6.02 7.01 1.31
N HIS A 32 -6.10 8.03 2.14
CA HIS A 32 -7.17 9.02 2.10
C HIS A 32 -6.62 10.44 2.26
N TYR A 33 -7.38 11.43 1.82
CA TYR A 33 -7.15 12.80 2.28
C TYR A 33 -7.73 12.99 3.68
N LEU A 34 -6.98 13.61 4.57
CA LEU A 34 -7.43 13.90 5.94
C LEU A 34 -8.71 14.74 5.95
N THR A 35 -8.86 15.61 4.95
CA THR A 35 -10.09 16.36 4.71
C THR A 35 -10.41 16.37 3.22
N THR A 36 -11.68 16.29 2.88
CA THR A 36 -12.15 16.36 1.49
C THR A 36 -12.03 17.77 0.89
N ALA A 37 -11.83 18.79 1.73
CA ALA A 37 -11.70 20.19 1.30
C ALA A 37 -10.29 20.51 0.77
N ASP A 38 -9.29 19.71 1.14
CA ASP A 38 -7.90 19.86 0.70
C ASP A 38 -7.40 18.52 0.14
N GLN A 39 -7.37 18.42 -1.17
CA GLN A 39 -6.87 17.24 -1.89
C GLN A 39 -5.46 17.52 -2.42
N SER A 40 -4.53 17.82 -1.52
CA SER A 40 -3.11 17.98 -1.82
C SER A 40 -2.29 16.82 -1.26
N ALA A 41 -1.07 16.64 -1.76
CA ALA A 41 -0.14 15.63 -1.27
C ALA A 41 0.08 15.77 0.25
N SER A 42 0.24 16.99 0.77
CA SER A 42 0.44 17.25 2.20
C SER A 42 -0.72 16.79 3.10
N ASN A 43 -1.89 16.56 2.50
CA ASN A 43 -3.11 16.12 3.20
C ASN A 43 -3.38 14.61 3.07
N VAL A 44 -2.53 13.88 2.36
CA VAL A 44 -2.60 12.41 2.27
C VAL A 44 -2.27 11.79 3.63
N ARG A 45 -3.04 10.76 4.02
CA ARG A 45 -2.83 9.96 5.24
C ARG A 45 -3.05 8.49 4.95
N PHE A 46 -2.34 7.65 5.68
CA PHE A 46 -2.70 6.24 5.80
C PHE A 46 -3.71 6.09 6.93
N CYS A 47 -4.92 5.74 6.56
CA CYS A 47 -6.00 5.57 7.52
C CYS A 47 -7.17 4.82 6.90
N HIS A 48 -7.87 4.06 7.71
CA HIS A 48 -9.10 3.40 7.29
C HIS A 48 -10.27 4.38 7.32
N GLY A 49 -11.16 4.27 6.36
CA GLY A 49 -12.39 5.04 6.29
C GLY A 49 -13.42 4.38 5.40
N ASP A 50 -14.67 4.50 5.77
CA ASP A 50 -15.80 4.01 5.00
C ASP A 50 -16.91 5.07 5.00
N SER A 51 -16.92 5.88 3.96
CA SER A 51 -17.91 6.95 3.80
C SER A 51 -19.33 6.39 3.63
N ASP A 52 -19.46 5.20 3.07
CA ASP A 52 -20.77 4.57 2.82
C ASP A 52 -21.41 4.07 4.12
N ARG A 53 -20.58 3.76 5.11
CA ARG A 53 -21.03 3.43 6.48
C ARG A 53 -21.09 4.62 7.43
N GLY A 54 -20.89 5.83 6.91
CA GLY A 54 -21.00 7.08 7.68
C GLY A 54 -19.77 7.41 8.53
N PHE A 55 -18.65 6.76 8.29
CA PHE A 55 -17.38 7.08 8.94
C PHE A 55 -16.53 7.92 7.99
N SER A 56 -16.24 9.15 8.38
CA SER A 56 -15.26 9.95 7.66
C SER A 56 -13.91 9.23 7.70
N PRO A 57 -13.17 9.20 6.57
CA PRO A 57 -11.80 8.72 6.56
C PRO A 57 -10.98 9.32 7.70
N CYS A 58 -10.05 8.56 8.24
CA CYS A 58 -9.17 9.00 9.34
C CYS A 58 -9.84 9.36 10.68
N THR A 59 -11.15 9.15 10.85
CA THR A 59 -11.85 9.48 12.12
C THR A 59 -11.24 8.77 13.32
N TYR A 60 -10.80 7.53 13.15
CA TYR A 60 -10.25 6.69 14.21
C TYR A 60 -8.73 6.69 14.26
N GLY A 61 -8.09 7.49 13.43
CA GLY A 61 -6.67 7.68 13.42
C GLY A 61 -6.09 7.77 12.02
N ALA A 62 -4.97 8.43 11.96
CA ALA A 62 -4.24 8.64 10.73
C ALA A 62 -2.73 8.51 10.99
N VAL A 63 -2.04 7.86 10.07
CA VAL A 63 -0.59 7.79 10.06
C VAL A 63 -0.09 8.73 8.98
N ASP A 64 0.94 9.49 9.31
CA ASP A 64 1.63 10.34 8.34
C ASP A 64 2.42 9.45 7.36
N PRO A 65 2.14 9.52 6.04
CA PRO A 65 2.78 8.66 5.06
C PRO A 65 4.28 8.91 4.94
N TRP A 66 4.76 10.15 5.08
CA TRP A 66 6.21 10.45 5.07
C TRP A 66 6.93 9.72 6.18
N ASN A 67 6.37 9.72 7.40
CA ASN A 67 6.97 9.03 8.53
C ASN A 67 7.02 7.51 8.31
N TRP A 68 5.92 6.92 7.83
CA TRP A 68 5.83 5.48 7.63
C TRP A 68 6.75 5.01 6.49
N LEU A 69 6.70 5.72 5.35
CA LEU A 69 7.51 5.38 4.18
C LEU A 69 9.01 5.66 4.39
N SER A 70 9.37 6.68 5.17
CA SER A 70 10.78 6.91 5.55
C SER A 70 11.34 5.78 6.42
N GLN A 71 10.53 5.17 7.28
CA GLN A 71 10.96 4.00 8.03
C GLN A 71 11.13 2.80 7.11
N LEU A 72 10.22 2.60 6.16
CA LEU A 72 10.35 1.55 5.16
C LEU A 72 11.63 1.74 4.33
N GLU A 73 11.89 2.96 3.87
CA GLU A 73 13.09 3.32 3.11
C GLU A 73 14.36 3.02 3.91
N SER A 74 14.40 3.42 5.17
CA SER A 74 15.52 3.17 6.07
C SER A 74 15.79 1.67 6.27
N GLU A 75 14.76 0.87 6.47
CA GLU A 75 14.89 -0.57 6.62
C GLU A 75 15.33 -1.25 5.31
N MET A 76 14.76 -0.85 4.17
CA MET A 76 15.16 -1.37 2.86
C MET A 76 16.60 -1.02 2.48
N ASN A 77 17.13 0.10 2.97
CA ASN A 77 18.53 0.48 2.78
C ASN A 77 19.47 -0.21 3.76
N SER A 78 19.00 -0.58 4.95
CA SER A 78 19.79 -1.34 5.91
C SER A 78 19.97 -2.81 5.51
N GLU A 79 18.98 -3.36 4.78
CA GLU A 79 18.91 -4.74 4.31
C GLU A 79 18.76 -4.75 2.77
N ASP A 80 19.85 -4.89 2.07
CA ASP A 80 19.92 -4.78 0.60
C ASP A 80 19.28 -5.97 -0.17
N ARG A 81 18.80 -6.98 0.53
CA ARG A 81 18.21 -8.20 -0.04
C ARG A 81 16.71 -8.35 0.13
N ASP A 82 16.09 -7.46 0.88
CA ASP A 82 14.65 -7.50 1.09
C ASP A 82 13.89 -6.93 -0.11
N ILE A 83 12.87 -7.66 -0.55
CA ILE A 83 11.90 -7.21 -1.54
C ILE A 83 10.58 -6.98 -0.83
N VAL A 84 10.01 -5.82 -1.02
CA VAL A 84 8.78 -5.39 -0.36
C VAL A 84 7.65 -5.23 -1.36
N THR A 85 6.47 -5.66 -0.96
CA THR A 85 5.24 -5.45 -1.71
C THR A 85 4.31 -4.53 -0.92
N LEU A 86 3.83 -3.49 -1.56
CA LEU A 86 2.75 -2.65 -1.04
C LEU A 86 1.49 -2.89 -1.87
N LEU A 87 0.36 -3.09 -1.22
CA LEU A 87 -0.97 -3.03 -1.82
C LEU A 87 -1.63 -1.76 -1.31
N ILE A 88 -1.90 -0.85 -2.22
CA ILE A 88 -2.52 0.44 -1.91
C ILE A 88 -4.01 0.38 -2.22
N GLU A 89 -4.83 0.44 -1.19
CA GLU A 89 -6.25 0.78 -1.32
C GLU A 89 -6.35 2.30 -1.49
N ASN A 90 -6.62 2.74 -2.71
CA ASN A 90 -6.37 4.12 -3.12
C ASN A 90 -7.64 4.95 -3.20
N TYR A 91 -7.65 6.01 -2.42
CA TYR A 91 -8.68 7.06 -2.43
C TYR A 91 -8.08 8.46 -2.65
N VAL A 92 -6.85 8.51 -3.17
CA VAL A 92 -6.11 9.75 -3.48
C VAL A 92 -5.60 9.72 -4.92
N GLU A 93 -5.27 10.87 -5.46
CA GLU A 93 -4.66 10.97 -6.78
C GLU A 93 -3.26 10.31 -6.79
N PRO A 94 -2.94 9.52 -7.84
CA PRO A 94 -1.65 8.83 -7.93
C PRO A 94 -0.44 9.77 -7.84
N ASP A 95 -0.51 10.95 -8.46
CA ASP A 95 0.56 11.96 -8.41
C ASP A 95 0.91 12.35 -6.98
N HIS A 96 -0.11 12.55 -6.12
CA HIS A 96 0.12 12.97 -4.75
C HIS A 96 0.83 11.89 -3.92
N LEU A 97 0.53 10.61 -4.16
CA LEU A 97 1.24 9.54 -3.50
C LEU A 97 2.65 9.37 -4.09
N LYS A 98 2.78 9.54 -5.41
CA LYS A 98 4.10 9.49 -6.09
C LYS A 98 5.04 10.55 -5.56
N ASP A 99 4.56 11.78 -5.35
CA ASP A 99 5.36 12.86 -4.75
C ASP A 99 5.92 12.45 -3.39
N ILE A 100 5.13 11.75 -2.58
CA ILE A 100 5.57 11.26 -1.26
C ILE A 100 6.66 10.18 -1.42
N PHE A 101 6.51 9.25 -2.37
CA PHE A 101 7.54 8.25 -2.66
C PHE A 101 8.84 8.89 -3.16
N ASP A 102 8.75 9.96 -3.95
CA ASP A 102 9.90 10.73 -4.41
C ASP A 102 10.60 11.43 -3.25
N ASP A 103 9.84 12.12 -2.40
CA ASP A 103 10.35 12.87 -1.26
C ASP A 103 11.12 11.99 -0.26
N VAL A 104 10.67 10.74 -0.05
CA VAL A 104 11.33 9.80 0.86
C VAL A 104 12.40 8.94 0.18
N GLY A 105 12.59 9.06 -1.15
CA GLY A 105 13.63 8.32 -1.87
C GLY A 105 13.27 6.88 -2.27
N LEU A 106 12.03 6.43 -2.07
CA LEU A 106 11.61 5.08 -2.41
C LEU A 106 11.38 4.85 -3.91
N SER A 107 11.15 5.91 -4.68
CA SER A 107 10.87 5.80 -6.13
C SER A 107 11.98 5.12 -6.90
N GLU A 108 13.23 5.30 -6.49
CA GLU A 108 14.38 4.66 -7.15
C GLU A 108 14.35 3.13 -7.00
N MET A 109 13.72 2.62 -5.95
CA MET A 109 13.58 1.18 -5.68
C MET A 109 12.33 0.57 -6.31
N MET A 110 11.42 1.38 -6.85
CA MET A 110 10.18 0.87 -7.44
C MET A 110 10.47 0.07 -8.71
N TYR A 111 9.89 -1.14 -8.74
CA TYR A 111 9.92 -1.99 -9.92
C TYR A 111 8.75 -1.63 -10.84
N VAL A 112 9.03 -1.57 -12.15
CA VAL A 112 8.01 -1.42 -13.19
C VAL A 112 7.90 -2.74 -13.94
N HIS A 113 6.73 -3.37 -13.88
CA HIS A 113 6.46 -4.61 -14.57
C HIS A 113 5.82 -4.35 -15.94
N GLU A 114 6.40 -4.93 -16.99
CA GLU A 114 5.82 -4.88 -18.32
C GLU A 114 4.68 -5.91 -18.42
N MET A 115 3.49 -5.45 -18.80
CA MET A 115 2.31 -6.30 -18.95
C MET A 115 2.56 -7.48 -19.88
N ASN A 116 2.15 -8.67 -19.45
CA ASN A 116 2.35 -9.95 -20.15
C ASN A 116 3.79 -10.44 -20.24
N SER A 117 4.76 -9.80 -19.59
CA SER A 117 6.09 -10.36 -19.41
C SER A 117 6.12 -11.34 -18.24
N GLU A 118 7.17 -12.14 -18.15
CA GLU A 118 7.43 -12.94 -16.94
C GLU A 118 7.96 -12.05 -15.82
N TRP A 119 7.52 -12.30 -14.60
CA TRP A 119 8.09 -11.63 -13.44
C TRP A 119 9.55 -12.04 -13.24
N PRO A 120 10.44 -11.10 -12.93
CA PRO A 120 11.82 -11.44 -12.59
C PRO A 120 11.86 -12.28 -11.32
N THR A 121 12.90 -13.07 -11.18
CA THR A 121 13.21 -13.71 -9.92
C THR A 121 13.60 -12.69 -8.85
N LEU A 122 13.46 -13.06 -7.58
CA LEU A 122 13.84 -12.15 -6.48
C LEU A 122 15.32 -11.74 -6.55
N ILE A 123 16.19 -12.62 -7.01
CA ILE A 123 17.62 -12.28 -7.16
C ILE A 123 17.86 -11.28 -8.30
N GLU A 124 17.08 -11.35 -9.36
CA GLU A 124 17.16 -10.36 -10.44
C GLU A 124 16.66 -9.00 -9.95
N MET A 125 15.58 -8.95 -9.18
CA MET A 125 15.10 -7.70 -8.57
C MET A 125 16.13 -7.07 -7.63
N ILE A 126 16.81 -7.88 -6.82
CA ILE A 126 17.91 -7.44 -5.95
C ILE A 126 19.04 -6.85 -6.79
N ASN A 127 19.47 -7.58 -7.84
CA ASN A 127 20.56 -7.13 -8.72
C ASN A 127 20.26 -5.87 -9.50
N MET A 128 18.99 -5.61 -9.79
CA MET A 128 18.51 -4.37 -10.45
C MET A 128 18.28 -3.22 -9.46
N GLU A 129 18.41 -3.47 -8.16
CA GLU A 129 18.04 -2.53 -7.08
C GLU A 129 16.57 -2.10 -7.12
N LYS A 130 15.71 -2.86 -7.83
CA LYS A 130 14.27 -2.63 -7.97
C LYS A 130 13.51 -3.56 -7.03
N ARG A 131 13.48 -3.20 -5.75
CA ARG A 131 13.08 -4.06 -4.66
C ARG A 131 11.72 -3.70 -4.04
N LEU A 132 11.05 -2.69 -4.58
CA LEU A 132 9.74 -2.26 -4.12
C LEU A 132 8.71 -2.48 -5.24
N VAL A 133 7.72 -3.34 -4.98
CA VAL A 133 6.58 -3.59 -5.87
C VAL A 133 5.34 -2.93 -5.27
N VAL A 134 4.71 -2.05 -6.02
CA VAL A 134 3.52 -1.35 -5.55
C VAL A 134 2.32 -1.73 -6.43
N PHE A 135 1.34 -2.35 -5.81
CA PHE A 135 0.04 -2.61 -6.42
C PHE A 135 -0.94 -1.51 -6.02
N TRP A 136 -1.77 -1.15 -6.96
CA TRP A 136 -2.80 -0.14 -6.84
C TRP A 136 -4.16 -0.80 -7.05
N GLU A 137 -5.06 -0.71 -6.11
CA GLU A 137 -6.30 -1.48 -6.14
C GLU A 137 -7.24 -1.06 -7.26
N GLN A 138 -7.32 0.23 -7.54
CA GLN A 138 -8.06 0.74 -8.68
C GLN A 138 -7.17 0.79 -9.93
N SER A 139 -7.78 0.97 -11.10
CA SER A 139 -7.00 1.04 -12.34
C SER A 139 -6.01 2.21 -12.31
N SER A 140 -4.73 1.90 -12.47
CA SER A 140 -3.72 2.91 -12.76
C SER A 140 -3.72 3.22 -14.25
N ASP A 141 -3.38 4.43 -14.60
CA ASP A 141 -3.19 4.82 -15.99
C ASP A 141 -1.74 4.63 -16.45
N SER A 142 -1.51 4.80 -17.75
CA SER A 142 -0.19 4.62 -18.34
C SER A 142 0.85 5.66 -17.90
N SER A 143 0.46 6.73 -17.21
CA SER A 143 1.38 7.74 -16.69
C SER A 143 2.04 7.32 -15.38
N HIS A 144 1.48 6.29 -14.72
CA HIS A 144 1.98 5.75 -13.45
C HIS A 144 2.36 4.27 -13.54
N PRO A 145 3.32 3.89 -14.41
CA PRO A 145 3.63 2.48 -14.70
C PRO A 145 4.25 1.73 -13.51
N TYR A 146 4.63 2.43 -12.47
CA TYR A 146 5.16 1.89 -11.20
C TYR A 146 4.05 1.55 -10.19
N PHE A 147 2.81 2.00 -10.40
CA PHE A 147 1.62 1.56 -9.68
C PHE A 147 0.90 0.51 -10.52
N HIS A 148 1.12 -0.75 -10.18
CA HIS A 148 0.56 -1.86 -10.96
C HIS A 148 -0.92 -2.03 -10.61
N ASP A 149 -1.79 -2.03 -11.61
CA ASP A 149 -3.20 -2.35 -11.41
C ASP A 149 -3.33 -3.74 -10.80
N PHE A 150 -3.77 -3.80 -9.56
CA PHE A 150 -3.86 -5.05 -8.81
C PHE A 150 -4.71 -6.09 -9.52
N LEU A 151 -5.83 -5.68 -10.11
CA LEU A 151 -6.78 -6.59 -10.74
C LEU A 151 -6.32 -7.12 -12.11
N THR A 152 -5.29 -6.53 -12.71
CA THR A 152 -4.67 -7.08 -13.92
C THR A 152 -3.61 -8.13 -13.61
N HIS A 153 -3.03 -8.10 -12.40
CA HIS A 153 -1.98 -9.02 -11.95
C HIS A 153 -2.48 -10.12 -11.01
N SER A 154 -3.66 -9.95 -10.45
CA SER A 154 -4.27 -10.88 -9.50
C SER A 154 -5.76 -11.02 -9.74
N TRP A 155 -6.39 -11.87 -8.96
CA TRP A 155 -7.83 -11.99 -8.93
C TRP A 155 -8.31 -12.06 -7.48
N THR A 156 -9.55 -11.69 -7.26
CA THR A 156 -10.22 -11.81 -5.97
C THR A 156 -11.44 -12.73 -6.10
N THR A 157 -11.83 -13.32 -5.01
CA THR A 157 -13.13 -13.98 -4.87
C THR A 157 -14.18 -12.97 -4.45
N ASN A 158 -15.44 -13.37 -4.57
CA ASN A 158 -16.52 -12.53 -4.07
C ASN A 158 -16.32 -12.22 -2.59
N TYR A 159 -16.48 -10.96 -2.22
CA TYR A 159 -16.52 -10.55 -0.82
C TYR A 159 -17.81 -11.10 -0.23
N ALA A 160 -17.70 -12.24 0.44
CA ALA A 160 -18.85 -12.87 1.06
C ALA A 160 -19.30 -12.01 2.23
N ASP A 161 -20.54 -11.61 2.17
CA ASP A 161 -21.25 -11.06 3.31
C ASP A 161 -21.20 -12.07 4.48
N ASP A 162 -21.73 -11.80 5.57
CA ASP A 162 -21.68 -12.39 6.90
C ASP A 162 -21.77 -13.94 7.06
N ASP A 163 -21.88 -14.72 5.98
CA ASP A 163 -22.07 -16.16 6.06
C ASP A 163 -21.02 -16.96 5.25
N THR A 164 -20.27 -17.80 5.95
CA THR A 164 -19.30 -18.71 5.33
C THR A 164 -19.92 -19.68 4.30
N SER A 165 -21.25 -19.89 4.33
CA SER A 165 -21.96 -20.70 3.34
C SER A 165 -22.11 -19.99 1.98
N SER A 166 -21.95 -18.69 1.93
CA SER A 166 -21.98 -17.86 0.72
C SER A 166 -20.60 -17.66 0.09
N MET A 167 -19.52 -18.07 0.78
CA MET A 167 -18.17 -18.00 0.21
C MET A 167 -18.03 -18.99 -0.93
N ASP A 168 -17.74 -18.52 -2.10
CA ASP A 168 -17.38 -19.31 -3.25
C ASP A 168 -15.95 -19.00 -3.72
N CYS A 169 -15.41 -19.85 -4.61
CA CYS A 169 -14.07 -19.67 -5.16
C CYS A 169 -14.14 -19.16 -6.60
N GLU A 170 -15.26 -18.60 -7.03
CA GLU A 170 -15.37 -18.00 -8.34
C GLU A 170 -14.52 -16.73 -8.41
N LYS A 171 -13.71 -16.63 -9.43
CA LYS A 171 -12.94 -15.43 -9.69
C LYS A 171 -13.89 -14.30 -10.09
N LEU A 172 -13.81 -13.16 -9.45
CA LEU A 172 -14.52 -11.98 -9.87
C LEU A 172 -13.87 -11.30 -11.08
N ARG A 173 -12.62 -11.63 -11.37
CA ARG A 173 -11.88 -11.24 -12.59
C ARG A 173 -10.78 -12.22 -12.89
#